data_6784e47bf6ec4c17fa1f530efb1c24e9
#
_entry.id   6784e47bf6ec4c17fa1f530efb1c24e9
#
_cell.length_a   1.000
_cell.length_b   1.000
_cell.length_c   1.000
_cell.angle_alpha   90.00
_cell.angle_beta   90.00
_cell.angle_gamma   90.00
#
_symmetry.space_group_name_H-M   'P 1'
#
loop_
_entity.id
_entity.type
_entity.pdbx_description
1 polymer ?
#
loop_
_entity_poly.entity_id
_entity_poly.type
_entity_poly.pdbx_seq_one_letter_code
_entity_poly.pdbx_strand_id
1 'polypeptide(L)'
;MRYGSVCSGIEAATVAWRHLGWECAFVSEIDAFASAVLKERLPAVPNLGDFTKIRPEDCGGDIDLLVGGTPCQAFSKAGLRKGLEDERGNLALEFAGLAFRTHPRWVTLCAFASPRRRWRLRRIGRRLL
;
A
#
# COMPACT_ATOMS: atom_id res chain seq x y z
N MET A 1 -12.13 -9.97 4.67
CA MET A 1 -11.64 -8.57 4.65
C MET A 1 -11.39 -8.17 3.22
N ARG A 2 -11.77 -6.96 2.87
CA ARG A 2 -11.52 -6.36 1.56
C ARG A 2 -10.33 -5.40 1.68
N TYR A 3 -9.33 -5.48 0.80
CA TYR A 3 -8.12 -4.67 0.91
C TYR A 3 -7.70 -4.02 -0.40
N GLY A 4 -7.03 -2.87 -0.28
CA GLY A 4 -6.32 -2.20 -1.36
C GLY A 4 -4.82 -2.31 -1.16
N SER A 5 -4.06 -2.51 -2.25
CA SER A 5 -2.61 -2.62 -2.24
C SER A 5 -1.98 -1.52 -3.08
N VAL A 6 -0.97 -0.84 -2.54
CA VAL A 6 -0.23 0.20 -3.26
C VAL A 6 1.26 -0.07 -3.26
N CYS A 7 1.95 0.35 -4.32
CA CYS A 7 3.29 -0.09 -4.65
C CYS A 7 3.35 -1.62 -4.63
N SER A 8 2.39 -2.23 -5.33
CA SER A 8 2.00 -3.63 -5.19
C SER A 8 3.08 -4.60 -5.67
N GLY A 9 4.00 -4.16 -6.55
CA GLY A 9 4.96 -5.04 -7.17
C GLY A 9 4.26 -6.20 -7.86
N ILE A 10 4.66 -7.43 -7.55
CA ILE A 10 4.00 -8.65 -8.08
C ILE A 10 2.90 -9.19 -7.15
N GLU A 11 2.48 -8.41 -6.16
CA GLU A 11 1.38 -8.63 -5.21
C GLU A 11 1.59 -9.85 -4.29
N ALA A 12 2.57 -9.75 -3.42
CA ALA A 12 2.84 -10.77 -2.41
C ALA A 12 1.72 -10.87 -1.35
N ALA A 13 0.98 -9.79 -1.10
CA ALA A 13 -0.11 -9.76 -0.13
C ALA A 13 -1.25 -10.72 -0.54
N THR A 14 -1.65 -10.73 -1.82
CA THR A 14 -2.65 -11.68 -2.33
C THR A 14 -2.22 -13.13 -2.10
N VAL A 15 -0.95 -13.43 -2.35
CA VAL A 15 -0.43 -14.79 -2.13
C VAL A 15 -0.48 -15.16 -0.65
N ALA A 16 -0.06 -14.23 0.22
CA ALA A 16 -0.02 -14.45 1.67
C ALA A 16 -1.42 -14.63 2.27
N TRP A 17 -2.44 -13.94 1.75
CA TRP A 17 -3.78 -13.90 2.35
C TRP A 17 -4.83 -14.71 1.60
N ARG A 18 -4.45 -15.38 0.50
CA ARG A 18 -5.36 -16.23 -0.28
C ARG A 18 -6.10 -17.25 0.59
N HIS A 19 -5.40 -17.89 1.52
CA HIS A 19 -5.98 -18.91 2.41
C HIS A 19 -6.97 -18.33 3.45
N LEU A 20 -6.96 -17.00 3.66
CA LEU A 20 -7.88 -16.30 4.56
C LEU A 20 -9.18 -15.89 3.86
N GLY A 21 -9.31 -16.10 2.55
CA GLY A 21 -10.45 -15.66 1.77
C GLY A 21 -10.59 -14.14 1.70
N TRP A 22 -9.48 -13.41 1.82
CA TRP A 22 -9.51 -11.94 1.72
C TRP A 22 -9.56 -11.52 0.24
N GLU A 23 -10.32 -10.47 -0.03
CA GLU A 23 -10.57 -9.93 -1.36
C GLU A 23 -9.64 -8.73 -1.65
N CYS A 24 -8.89 -8.80 -2.75
CA CYS A 24 -8.16 -7.66 -3.27
C CYS A 24 -9.09 -6.77 -4.08
N ALA A 25 -9.36 -5.57 -3.58
CA ALA A 25 -10.24 -4.60 -4.23
C ALA A 25 -9.56 -3.91 -5.41
N PHE A 26 -8.31 -3.53 -5.22
CA PHE A 26 -7.46 -2.90 -6.23
C PHE A 26 -5.98 -3.10 -5.91
N VAL A 27 -5.16 -3.01 -6.95
CA VAL A 27 -3.71 -2.85 -6.85
C VAL A 27 -3.32 -1.49 -7.43
N SER A 28 -2.17 -0.98 -7.04
CA SER A 28 -1.61 0.26 -7.58
C SER A 28 -0.12 0.08 -7.80
N GLU A 29 0.26 0.03 -9.08
CA GLU A 29 1.63 -0.20 -9.53
C GLU A 29 1.89 0.56 -10.83
N ILE A 30 3.01 1.26 -10.90
CA ILE A 30 3.42 2.06 -12.07
C ILE A 30 4.51 1.38 -12.91
N ASP A 31 5.24 0.42 -12.34
CA ASP A 31 6.25 -0.31 -13.08
C ASP A 31 5.59 -1.19 -14.15
N ALA A 32 6.07 -1.08 -15.39
CA ALA A 32 5.48 -1.75 -16.53
C ALA A 32 5.57 -3.28 -16.43
N PHE A 33 6.70 -3.81 -15.93
CA PHE A 33 6.89 -5.25 -15.79
C PHE A 33 5.98 -5.81 -14.70
N ALA A 34 5.99 -5.19 -13.51
CA ALA A 34 5.14 -5.59 -12.40
C ALA A 34 3.65 -5.49 -12.77
N SER A 35 3.25 -4.43 -13.47
CA SER A 35 1.87 -4.27 -13.96
C SER A 35 1.46 -5.36 -14.94
N ALA A 36 2.36 -5.81 -15.82
CA ALA A 36 2.09 -6.94 -16.72
C ALA A 36 1.88 -8.25 -15.94
N VAL A 37 2.70 -8.50 -14.90
CA VAL A 37 2.54 -9.65 -14.01
C VAL A 37 1.21 -9.61 -13.26
N LEU A 38 0.83 -8.42 -12.76
CA LEU A 38 -0.45 -8.23 -12.06
C LEU A 38 -1.63 -8.52 -12.98
N LYS A 39 -1.59 -8.02 -14.22
CA LYS A 39 -2.64 -8.27 -15.22
C LYS A 39 -2.83 -9.75 -15.51
N GLU A 40 -1.74 -10.52 -15.58
CA GLU A 40 -1.78 -11.96 -15.81
C GLU A 40 -2.31 -12.74 -14.60
N ARG A 41 -1.86 -12.38 -13.40
CA ARG A 41 -2.18 -13.12 -12.17
C ARG A 41 -3.50 -12.73 -11.52
N LEU A 42 -3.89 -11.48 -11.70
CA LEU A 42 -5.07 -10.87 -11.08
C LEU A 42 -5.93 -10.14 -12.13
N PRO A 43 -6.38 -10.82 -13.21
CA PRO A 43 -7.05 -10.16 -14.33
C PRO A 43 -8.36 -9.47 -13.94
N ALA A 44 -9.00 -9.87 -12.85
CA ALA A 44 -10.23 -9.26 -12.35
C ALA A 44 -10.00 -8.08 -11.39
N VAL A 45 -8.74 -7.83 -10.98
CA VAL A 45 -8.42 -6.76 -10.03
C VAL A 45 -7.90 -5.54 -10.79
N PRO A 46 -8.50 -4.36 -10.65
CA PRO A 46 -8.04 -3.16 -11.35
C PRO A 46 -6.67 -2.71 -10.82
N ASN A 47 -5.77 -2.35 -11.73
CA ASN A 47 -4.55 -1.62 -11.41
C ASN A 47 -4.80 -0.13 -11.59
N LEU A 48 -4.81 0.61 -10.49
CA LEU A 48 -5.09 2.05 -10.46
C LEU A 48 -3.84 2.93 -10.77
N GLY A 49 -2.70 2.32 -11.06
CA GLY A 49 -1.47 3.03 -11.42
C GLY A 49 -0.86 3.81 -10.26
N ASP A 50 -0.73 5.12 -10.41
CA ASP A 50 -0.11 6.01 -9.43
C ASP A 50 -1.02 6.23 -8.20
N PHE A 51 -0.63 5.67 -7.05
CA PHE A 51 -1.44 5.72 -5.84
C PHE A 51 -1.64 7.14 -5.26
N THR A 52 -0.79 8.09 -5.62
CA THR A 52 -0.92 9.48 -5.16
C THR A 52 -2.15 10.16 -5.75
N LYS A 53 -2.68 9.61 -6.85
CA LYS A 53 -3.85 10.11 -7.59
C LYS A 53 -5.15 9.38 -7.24
N ILE A 54 -5.08 8.31 -6.43
CA ILE A 54 -6.26 7.53 -6.06
C ILE A 54 -7.19 8.35 -5.18
N ARG A 55 -8.47 8.35 -5.54
CA ARG A 55 -9.56 8.93 -4.78
C ARG A 55 -10.40 7.83 -4.13
N PRO A 56 -11.16 8.13 -3.08
CA PRO A 56 -12.02 7.13 -2.41
C PRO A 56 -12.96 6.38 -3.37
N GLU A 57 -13.54 7.08 -4.34
CA GLU A 57 -14.44 6.53 -5.35
C GLU A 57 -13.77 5.52 -6.29
N ASP A 58 -12.46 5.61 -6.49
CA ASP A 58 -11.71 4.68 -7.35
C ASP A 58 -11.51 3.31 -6.68
N CYS A 59 -11.69 3.22 -5.36
CA CYS A 59 -11.53 1.98 -4.59
C CYS A 59 -12.69 0.98 -4.78
N GLY A 60 -13.74 1.35 -5.50
CA GLY A 60 -14.90 0.48 -5.76
C GLY A 60 -15.69 0.12 -4.49
N GLY A 61 -15.67 1.00 -3.47
CA GLY A 61 -16.33 0.84 -2.17
C GLY A 61 -15.35 0.80 -1.00
N ASP A 62 -15.89 0.60 0.20
CA ASP A 62 -15.09 0.60 1.43
C ASP A 62 -14.03 -0.51 1.43
N ILE A 63 -12.86 -0.20 1.95
CA ILE A 63 -11.78 -1.15 2.19
C ILE A 63 -11.52 -1.30 3.69
N ASP A 64 -11.30 -2.53 4.14
CA ASP A 64 -10.97 -2.81 5.53
C ASP A 64 -9.49 -2.55 5.82
N LEU A 65 -8.62 -2.81 4.83
CA LEU A 65 -7.18 -2.75 4.97
C LEU A 65 -6.55 -2.04 3.77
N LEU A 66 -5.67 -1.09 4.04
CA LEU A 66 -4.74 -0.54 3.07
C LEU A 66 -3.34 -1.07 3.34
N VAL A 67 -2.76 -1.75 2.36
CA VAL A 67 -1.38 -2.25 2.44
C VAL A 67 -0.50 -1.53 1.43
N GLY A 68 0.71 -1.18 1.83
CA GLY A 68 1.65 -0.51 0.95
C GLY A 68 3.10 -0.88 1.21
N GLY A 69 3.87 -0.98 0.13
CA GLY A 69 5.32 -1.18 0.13
C GLY A 69 6.06 0.04 -0.41
N THR A 70 5.78 1.24 0.13
CA THR A 70 6.43 2.46 -0.39
C THR A 70 7.95 2.39 -0.27
N PRO A 71 8.71 2.91 -1.26
CA PRO A 71 10.17 2.96 -1.21
C PRO A 71 10.65 3.80 -0.01
N CYS A 72 11.20 3.15 1.01
CA CYS A 72 11.65 3.81 2.24
C CYS A 72 13.15 4.11 2.27
N GLN A 73 13.80 4.28 1.12
CA GLN A 73 15.25 4.53 1.06
C GLN A 73 15.66 5.82 1.77
N ALA A 74 14.80 6.83 1.81
CA ALA A 74 15.06 8.08 2.53
C ALA A 74 15.19 7.90 4.06
N PHE A 75 14.57 6.87 4.62
CA PHE A 75 14.60 6.53 6.04
C PHE A 75 15.57 5.39 6.38
N SER A 76 16.25 4.81 5.39
CA SER A 76 17.20 3.72 5.63
C SER A 76 18.56 4.27 6.08
N LYS A 77 19.31 3.45 6.86
CA LYS A 77 20.69 3.81 7.28
C LYS A 77 21.65 3.96 6.10
N ALA A 78 21.34 3.41 4.94
CA ALA A 78 22.14 3.50 3.72
C ALA A 78 21.81 4.75 2.87
N GLY A 79 20.70 5.43 3.13
CA GLY A 79 20.34 6.70 2.49
C GLY A 79 20.95 7.90 3.21
N LEU A 80 21.08 9.02 2.51
CA LEU A 80 21.66 10.28 3.01
C LEU A 80 20.83 10.98 4.12
N ARG A 81 19.89 10.30 4.78
CA ARG A 81 19.01 10.81 5.85
C ARG A 81 18.33 12.14 5.54
N LYS A 82 18.03 12.42 4.27
CA LYS A 82 17.31 13.65 3.87
C LYS A 82 15.85 13.69 4.35
N GLY A 83 15.36 12.58 4.97
CA GLY A 83 14.04 12.54 5.62
C GLY A 83 12.88 12.82 4.69
N LEU A 84 11.98 13.69 5.14
CA LEU A 84 10.76 14.08 4.42
C LEU A 84 10.99 15.04 3.25
N GLU A 85 12.19 15.62 3.12
CA GLU A 85 12.55 16.53 2.02
C GLU A 85 12.92 15.77 0.73
N ASP A 86 13.15 14.46 0.81
CA ASP A 86 13.37 13.60 -0.35
C ASP A 86 12.03 13.22 -0.97
N GLU A 87 11.92 13.18 -2.30
CA GLU A 87 10.71 12.75 -3.03
C GLU A 87 10.17 11.39 -2.55
N ARG A 88 11.06 10.51 -2.11
CA ARG A 88 10.70 9.18 -1.58
C ARG A 88 10.16 9.24 -0.15
N GLY A 89 10.56 10.24 0.64
CA GLY A 89 9.95 10.54 1.94
C GLY A 89 8.53 11.05 1.77
N ASN A 90 8.27 11.79 0.69
CA ASN A 90 6.95 12.27 0.33
C ASN A 90 5.96 11.13 0.02
N LEU A 91 6.41 10.00 -0.56
CA LEU A 91 5.54 8.85 -0.82
C LEU A 91 4.97 8.21 0.45
N ALA A 92 5.69 8.25 1.57
CA ALA A 92 5.15 7.79 2.85
C ALA A 92 4.05 8.73 3.38
N LEU A 93 4.19 10.04 3.16
CA LEU A 93 3.17 11.04 3.48
C LEU A 93 1.96 10.89 2.56
N GLU A 94 2.16 10.66 1.26
CA GLU A 94 1.08 10.39 0.31
C GLU A 94 0.31 9.11 0.67
N PHE A 95 1.01 8.07 1.12
CA PHE A 95 0.38 6.85 1.61
C PHE A 95 -0.48 7.13 2.86
N ALA A 96 0.03 7.91 3.81
CA ALA A 96 -0.74 8.33 4.97
C ALA A 96 -1.97 9.18 4.57
N GLY A 97 -1.79 10.07 3.58
CA GLY A 97 -2.87 10.87 2.99
C GLY A 97 -3.94 10.00 2.34
N LEU A 98 -3.55 8.98 1.57
CA LEU A 98 -4.50 8.01 1.00
C LEU A 98 -5.24 7.25 2.10
N ALA A 99 -4.55 6.77 3.13
CA ALA A 99 -5.18 6.11 4.26
C ALA A 99 -6.18 7.02 4.99
N PHE A 100 -5.86 8.32 5.09
CA PHE A 100 -6.77 9.30 5.66
C PHE A 100 -8.03 9.52 4.80
N ARG A 101 -7.88 9.55 3.48
CA ARG A 101 -9.02 9.75 2.55
C ARG A 101 -9.92 8.51 2.45
N THR A 102 -9.34 7.31 2.45
CA THR A 102 -10.08 6.05 2.26
C THR A 102 -10.58 5.42 3.56
N HIS A 103 -10.17 5.96 4.71
CA HIS A 103 -10.61 5.51 6.05
C HIS A 103 -10.62 3.99 6.28
N PRO A 104 -9.58 3.24 5.89
CA PRO A 104 -9.54 1.81 6.12
C PRO A 104 -9.49 1.53 7.63
N ARG A 105 -10.05 0.41 8.05
CA ARG A 105 -9.98 -0.03 9.45
C ARG A 105 -8.54 -0.33 9.90
N TRP A 106 -7.71 -0.79 8.97
CA TRP A 106 -6.33 -1.19 9.21
C TRP A 106 -5.42 -0.60 8.14
N VAL A 107 -4.21 -0.27 8.54
CA VAL A 107 -3.15 0.17 7.62
C VAL A 107 -1.90 -0.62 7.91
N THR A 108 -1.30 -1.17 6.86
CA THR A 108 0.00 -1.85 6.92
C THR A 108 0.95 -1.20 5.93
N LEU A 109 2.01 -0.61 6.44
CA LEU A 109 3.09 -0.07 5.63
C LEU A 109 4.33 -0.95 5.81
N CYS A 110 4.80 -1.56 4.71
CA CYS A 110 6.10 -2.21 4.66
C CYS A 110 7.17 -1.16 4.40
N ALA A 111 7.83 -0.72 5.46
CA ALA A 111 9.05 0.03 5.33
C ALA A 111 10.23 -0.96 5.34
N PHE A 112 10.86 -1.19 4.20
CA PHE A 112 12.10 -1.97 4.11
C PHE A 112 13.25 -1.19 4.79
N ALA A 113 13.31 -1.28 6.10
CA ALA A 113 14.44 -0.83 6.89
C ALA A 113 14.96 -2.01 7.69
N SER A 114 15.82 -2.83 7.08
CA SER A 114 16.58 -3.93 7.72
C SER A 114 15.80 -5.23 8.01
N PRO A 115 16.40 -6.42 7.83
CA PRO A 115 15.77 -7.74 7.98
C PRO A 115 15.39 -8.14 9.41
N ARG A 116 15.38 -7.23 10.36
CA ARG A 116 15.17 -7.53 11.80
C ARG A 116 13.96 -6.87 12.46
N ARG A 117 13.00 -6.29 11.73
CA ARG A 117 11.83 -5.70 12.38
C ARG A 117 10.53 -6.39 12.02
N ARG A 118 9.84 -6.89 13.07
CA ARG A 118 8.50 -7.47 13.05
C ARG A 118 7.49 -6.48 12.46
N TRP A 119 6.60 -6.97 11.63
CA TRP A 119 5.39 -6.30 11.18
C TRP A 119 4.56 -5.84 12.38
N ARG A 120 4.16 -4.60 12.41
CA ARG A 120 3.17 -4.10 13.37
C ARG A 120 1.92 -3.65 12.61
N LEU A 121 0.83 -4.36 12.83
CA LEU A 121 -0.51 -3.88 12.48
C LEU A 121 -0.90 -2.81 13.50
N ARG A 122 -1.22 -1.61 13.05
CA ARG A 122 -1.80 -0.57 13.91
C ARG A 122 -3.25 -0.36 13.52
N ARG A 123 -4.12 -0.47 14.51
CA ARG A 123 -5.54 -0.11 14.40
C ARG A 123 -5.63 1.42 14.42
N ILE A 124 -6.22 1.99 13.39
CA ILE A 124 -6.62 3.40 13.41
C ILE A 124 -7.95 3.43 14.16
N GLY A 125 -7.91 3.86 15.42
CA GLY A 125 -9.12 4.04 16.21
C GLY A 125 -9.97 5.14 15.60
N ARG A 126 -11.24 4.86 15.32
CA ARG A 126 -12.24 5.91 15.16
C ARG A 126 -12.37 6.61 16.51
N ARG A 127 -11.78 7.77 16.68
CA ARG A 127 -12.31 8.76 17.61
C ARG A 127 -13.30 9.59 16.80
N LEU A 128 -14.56 9.27 16.96
CA LEU A 128 -15.63 10.20 16.65
C LEU A 128 -15.53 11.31 17.71
N LEU A 129 -15.32 12.53 17.28
CA LEU A 129 -15.75 13.73 18.00
C LEU A 129 -17.20 13.98 17.66
#